data_5c67b5ea8d3c5bbc6ab262aa7fff2c5a
#
_entry.id   5c67b5ea8d3c5bbc6ab262aa7fff2c5a
#
_cell.length_a   1.000
_cell.length_b   1.000
_cell.length_c   1.000
_cell.angle_alpha   90.00
_cell.angle_beta   90.00
_cell.angle_gamma   90.00
#
_symmetry.space_group_name_H-M   'P 1'
#
loop_
_entity.id
_entity.type
_entity.pdbx_description
1 polymer ?
#
loop_
_entity_poly.entity_id
_entity_poly.type
_entity_poly.pdbx_seq_one_letter_code
_entity_poly.pdbx_strand_id
1 'polypeptide(L)'
;MSSRSLQPAIVLVADRTLSADYKVLFEGIFATMQTTNCPGPLMRHFVSPPVRTDAGGRARTVPLGLRRVESALLAAGVAGPDDVVCATPESLPHLLGPWTKMVGVSSSDFLGRGMSNTTTHSFWGGRLYSEYWLADMMETIRRAKERHGFSVLAGGAGAWQLVADPDRAKELGFDCVYEGHFEQEGPPLAAAVLAGKALPAHVRAGSTACEQIRPIVGPSMMGTIELSRGCGKGCRFCTAGLHKMTHLPKELILADLAVNVASGRGGVVSSSEDFFRYGGAGPHVNFEALRDLLESMRAVKGLGFMQIDHANVSSVLQFEPAQLREIARLLQWERPSEYLWVNLGIESANGKLVQANGPGKIMPFRAEDWEAMVKQAATVLEESGFFPVFSVILGLPGETPEDVQRTRQLVEWLSRRRSVIFPIFHEPVDAQARGRGEAFGTARMRQDHLDLYTACYEINFRRVPRLYWDNQRVGGVSLAKRLAVQLLGLAEVHAWRKNFARTRKRLKA
;
A
#
# COMPACT_ATOMS: atom_id res chain seq x y z
N MET A 1 29.29 -23.50 -15.29
CA MET A 1 28.99 -23.78 -13.88
C MET A 1 27.55 -24.27 -13.81
N SER A 2 27.33 -25.52 -13.44
CA SER A 2 25.96 -26.07 -13.23
C SER A 2 25.30 -25.26 -12.10
N SER A 3 24.22 -24.55 -12.39
CA SER A 3 23.45 -23.87 -11.37
C SER A 3 22.83 -24.92 -10.44
N ARG A 4 23.36 -25.05 -9.24
CA ARG A 4 22.76 -25.89 -8.21
C ARG A 4 21.37 -25.33 -7.94
N SER A 5 20.33 -26.10 -8.17
CA SER A 5 18.96 -25.73 -7.79
C SER A 5 18.92 -25.46 -6.28
N LEU A 6 18.38 -24.32 -5.86
CA LEU A 6 18.19 -24.00 -4.45
C LEU A 6 17.19 -25.00 -3.84
N GLN A 7 17.41 -25.39 -2.59
CA GLN A 7 16.56 -26.29 -1.81
C GLN A 7 16.17 -25.65 -0.49
N PRO A 8 15.41 -24.53 -0.52
CA PRO A 8 15.14 -23.74 0.66
C PRO A 8 14.19 -24.43 1.64
N ALA A 9 14.54 -24.38 2.91
CA ALA A 9 13.67 -24.83 4.00
C ALA A 9 12.48 -23.85 4.21
N ILE A 10 12.69 -22.55 3.95
CA ILE A 10 11.68 -21.50 4.07
C ILE A 10 11.55 -20.76 2.73
N VAL A 11 10.34 -20.74 2.19
CA VAL A 11 10.01 -19.99 0.98
C VAL A 11 9.06 -18.85 1.33
N LEU A 12 9.42 -17.61 0.99
CA LEU A 12 8.62 -16.41 1.20
C LEU A 12 8.10 -15.92 -0.14
N VAL A 13 6.79 -15.66 -0.25
CA VAL A 13 6.16 -15.23 -1.50
C VAL A 13 5.02 -14.25 -1.27
N ALA A 14 4.75 -13.40 -2.25
CA ALA A 14 3.55 -12.59 -2.32
C ALA A 14 2.83 -12.83 -3.65
N ASP A 15 1.52 -12.53 -3.69
CA ASP A 15 0.78 -12.57 -4.93
C ASP A 15 1.35 -11.60 -5.99
N ARG A 16 0.98 -11.82 -7.25
CA ARG A 16 1.55 -11.05 -8.38
C ARG A 16 1.26 -9.55 -8.28
N THR A 17 0.16 -9.11 -7.70
CA THR A 17 -0.11 -7.67 -7.57
C THR A 17 0.88 -6.97 -6.67
N LEU A 18 1.48 -7.70 -5.73
CA LEU A 18 2.53 -7.21 -4.83
C LEU A 18 3.95 -7.61 -5.25
N SER A 19 4.11 -8.52 -6.22
CA SER A 19 5.42 -9.06 -6.63
C SER A 19 5.72 -8.86 -8.12
N ALA A 20 5.20 -7.78 -8.72
CA ALA A 20 5.50 -7.43 -10.11
C ALA A 20 6.66 -6.41 -10.22
N ASP A 21 7.27 -6.33 -11.42
CA ASP A 21 8.37 -5.38 -11.69
C ASP A 21 7.85 -3.96 -11.94
N TYR A 22 7.29 -3.36 -10.90
CA TYR A 22 6.88 -1.96 -10.92
C TYR A 22 8.09 -1.02 -10.79
N LYS A 23 8.02 0.11 -11.49
CA LYS A 23 9.03 1.17 -11.43
C LYS A 23 8.62 2.31 -10.52
N VAL A 24 7.31 2.54 -10.39
CA VAL A 24 6.70 3.61 -9.60
C VAL A 24 5.46 3.11 -8.87
N LEU A 25 5.10 3.80 -7.77
CA LEU A 25 3.99 3.39 -6.90
C LEU A 25 2.63 3.36 -7.63
N PHE A 26 2.38 4.28 -8.56
CA PHE A 26 1.13 4.29 -9.32
C PHE A 26 0.91 3.05 -10.18
N GLU A 27 1.95 2.38 -10.65
CA GLU A 27 1.79 1.10 -11.37
C GLU A 27 1.19 0.03 -10.44
N GLY A 28 1.69 -0.05 -9.20
CA GLY A 28 1.17 -0.97 -8.19
C GLY A 28 -0.26 -0.64 -7.77
N ILE A 29 -0.56 0.62 -7.48
CA ILE A 29 -1.92 1.09 -7.14
C ILE A 29 -2.89 0.74 -8.26
N PHE A 30 -2.54 1.04 -9.52
CA PHE A 30 -3.38 0.72 -10.67
C PHE A 30 -3.64 -0.78 -10.79
N ALA A 31 -2.60 -1.61 -10.61
CA ALA A 31 -2.70 -3.06 -10.73
C ALA A 31 -3.59 -3.69 -9.66
N THR A 32 -3.49 -3.25 -8.41
CA THR A 32 -4.28 -3.79 -7.30
C THR A 32 -5.77 -3.48 -7.43
N MET A 33 -6.11 -2.39 -8.09
CA MET A 33 -7.51 -1.97 -8.34
C MET A 33 -8.15 -2.64 -9.55
N GLN A 34 -7.43 -3.45 -10.34
CA GLN A 34 -7.99 -4.06 -11.55
C GLN A 34 -8.78 -5.33 -11.23
N THR A 35 -9.86 -5.54 -12.01
CA THR A 35 -10.67 -6.75 -11.97
C THR A 35 -10.44 -7.60 -13.23
N THR A 36 -10.91 -8.86 -13.19
CA THR A 36 -10.85 -9.80 -14.32
C THR A 36 -11.62 -9.33 -15.57
N ASN A 37 -12.26 -8.17 -15.52
CA ASN A 37 -12.78 -7.49 -16.72
C ASN A 37 -11.66 -6.91 -17.59
N CYS A 38 -10.49 -6.64 -17.02
CA CYS A 38 -9.28 -6.35 -17.79
C CYS A 38 -8.68 -7.68 -18.30
N PRO A 39 -8.31 -7.80 -19.59
CA PRO A 39 -7.80 -9.06 -20.14
C PRO A 39 -6.53 -9.55 -19.45
N GLY A 40 -6.51 -10.85 -19.05
CA GLY A 40 -5.40 -11.48 -18.32
C GLY A 40 -4.02 -11.32 -18.96
N PRO A 41 -3.83 -11.52 -20.27
CA PRO A 41 -2.53 -11.29 -20.93
C PRO A 41 -2.05 -9.84 -20.78
N LEU A 42 -2.94 -8.85 -20.87
CA LEU A 42 -2.61 -7.46 -20.70
C LEU A 42 -2.14 -7.18 -19.25
N MET A 43 -2.90 -7.68 -18.27
CA MET A 43 -2.50 -7.60 -16.88
C MET A 43 -1.13 -8.25 -16.63
N ARG A 44 -0.92 -9.46 -17.13
CA ARG A 44 0.28 -10.24 -16.86
C ARG A 44 1.56 -9.68 -17.48
N HIS A 45 1.47 -9.13 -18.68
CA HIS A 45 2.65 -8.72 -19.43
C HIS A 45 2.94 -7.21 -19.38
N PHE A 46 1.90 -6.38 -19.19
CA PHE A 46 2.03 -4.93 -19.24
C PHE A 46 1.76 -4.26 -17.90
N VAL A 47 0.67 -4.60 -17.22
CA VAL A 47 0.31 -3.94 -15.96
C VAL A 47 1.14 -4.48 -14.82
N SER A 48 1.21 -5.80 -14.65
CA SER A 48 1.93 -6.49 -13.57
C SER A 48 2.97 -7.48 -14.12
N PRO A 49 4.00 -7.02 -14.84
CA PRO A 49 5.00 -7.91 -15.40
C PRO A 49 5.77 -8.65 -14.30
N PRO A 50 6.14 -9.94 -14.51
CA PRO A 50 6.83 -10.73 -13.51
C PRO A 50 8.19 -10.12 -13.16
N VAL A 51 8.55 -10.22 -11.89
CA VAL A 51 9.89 -9.92 -11.41
C VAL A 51 10.87 -10.96 -11.95
N ARG A 52 12.06 -10.51 -12.34
CA ARG A 52 13.14 -11.42 -12.73
C ARG A 52 13.66 -12.20 -11.53
N THR A 53 14.05 -13.43 -11.76
CA THR A 53 14.75 -14.28 -10.77
C THR A 53 16.23 -14.41 -11.12
N ASP A 54 17.02 -14.85 -10.15
CA ASP A 54 18.36 -15.36 -10.40
C ASP A 54 18.32 -16.80 -10.95
N ALA A 55 19.48 -17.39 -11.20
CA ALA A 55 19.58 -18.75 -11.71
C ALA A 55 19.07 -19.81 -10.72
N GLY A 56 18.98 -19.51 -9.42
CA GLY A 56 18.43 -20.38 -8.38
C GLY A 56 16.91 -20.22 -8.19
N GLY A 57 16.26 -19.26 -8.87
CA GLY A 57 14.83 -18.98 -8.74
C GLY A 57 14.48 -17.94 -7.68
N ARG A 58 15.47 -17.32 -7.03
CA ARG A 58 15.29 -16.25 -6.04
C ARG A 58 14.82 -14.97 -6.73
N ALA A 59 13.76 -14.33 -6.22
CA ALA A 59 13.26 -13.07 -6.74
C ALA A 59 14.27 -11.94 -6.53
N ARG A 60 14.54 -11.15 -7.57
CA ARG A 60 15.47 -10.02 -7.47
C ARG A 60 14.92 -8.89 -6.61
N THR A 61 13.64 -8.61 -6.70
CA THR A 61 12.95 -7.63 -5.85
C THR A 61 11.67 -8.23 -5.29
N VAL A 62 11.36 -7.92 -4.03
CA VAL A 62 10.15 -8.38 -3.35
C VAL A 62 9.53 -7.26 -2.51
N PRO A 63 8.28 -7.37 -2.07
CA PRO A 63 7.70 -6.41 -1.13
C PRO A 63 8.58 -6.21 0.11
N LEU A 64 8.64 -4.98 0.61
CA LEU A 64 9.46 -4.62 1.77
C LEU A 64 9.16 -5.51 2.99
N GLY A 65 7.88 -5.82 3.25
CA GLY A 65 7.49 -6.71 4.35
C GLY A 65 8.16 -8.08 4.29
N LEU A 66 8.27 -8.68 3.10
CA LEU A 66 8.98 -9.95 2.93
C LEU A 66 10.50 -9.79 3.14
N ARG A 67 11.09 -8.65 2.76
CA ARG A 67 12.51 -8.36 3.07
C ARG A 67 12.74 -8.23 4.57
N ARG A 68 11.79 -7.66 5.33
CA ARG A 68 11.86 -7.61 6.80
C ARG A 68 11.80 -9.00 7.42
N VAL A 69 10.89 -9.86 6.93
CA VAL A 69 10.81 -11.28 7.37
C VAL A 69 12.11 -12.03 7.07
N GLU A 70 12.62 -11.92 5.85
CA GLU A 70 13.90 -12.52 5.44
C GLU A 70 15.04 -12.06 6.34
N SER A 71 15.19 -10.74 6.55
CA SER A 71 16.25 -10.18 7.42
C SER A 71 16.12 -10.64 8.87
N ALA A 72 14.90 -10.73 9.40
CA ALA A 72 14.66 -11.20 10.76
C ALA A 72 15.07 -12.65 10.95
N LEU A 73 14.71 -13.53 10.00
CA LEU A 73 15.09 -14.96 10.04
C LEU A 73 16.60 -15.17 9.96
N LEU A 74 17.27 -14.45 9.05
CA LEU A 74 18.72 -14.52 8.88
C LEU A 74 19.47 -13.98 10.10
N ALA A 75 19.06 -12.82 10.63
CA ALA A 75 19.69 -12.19 11.78
C ALA A 75 19.52 -13.00 13.07
N ALA A 76 18.41 -13.72 13.20
CA ALA A 76 18.17 -14.63 14.33
C ALA A 76 18.89 -15.99 14.19
N GLY A 77 19.58 -16.24 13.05
CA GLY A 77 20.26 -17.51 12.81
C GLY A 77 19.32 -18.71 12.68
N VAL A 78 18.04 -18.48 12.34
CA VAL A 78 17.04 -19.55 12.18
C VAL A 78 17.37 -20.43 10.99
N ALA A 79 17.88 -19.83 9.90
CA ALA A 79 18.26 -20.52 8.68
C ALA A 79 19.35 -19.71 7.95
N GLY A 80 20.09 -20.35 7.08
CA GLY A 80 21.11 -19.72 6.24
C GLY A 80 20.54 -18.96 5.02
N PRO A 81 21.38 -18.17 4.32
CA PRO A 81 20.92 -17.40 3.14
C PRO A 81 20.35 -18.24 1.99
N ASP A 82 20.74 -19.48 1.86
CA ASP A 82 20.21 -20.41 0.83
C ASP A 82 19.00 -21.20 1.33
N ASP A 83 18.77 -21.22 2.65
CA ASP A 83 17.62 -21.89 3.27
C ASP A 83 16.39 -20.99 3.36
N VAL A 84 16.54 -19.65 3.30
CA VAL A 84 15.45 -18.67 3.25
C VAL A 84 15.45 -18.00 1.88
N VAL A 85 14.41 -18.23 1.09
CA VAL A 85 14.32 -17.71 -0.28
C VAL A 85 13.03 -16.94 -0.50
N CYS A 86 13.16 -15.69 -0.92
CA CYS A 86 12.04 -14.93 -1.49
C CYS A 86 11.80 -15.35 -2.93
N ALA A 87 10.60 -15.88 -3.21
CA ALA A 87 10.17 -16.40 -4.49
C ALA A 87 9.24 -15.44 -5.24
N THR A 88 9.11 -15.65 -6.55
CA THR A 88 7.96 -15.17 -7.33
C THR A 88 6.92 -16.28 -7.45
N PRO A 89 5.64 -15.98 -7.75
CA PRO A 89 4.66 -17.02 -8.03
C PRO A 89 5.11 -18.00 -9.11
N GLU A 90 5.88 -17.53 -10.11
CA GLU A 90 6.40 -18.32 -11.22
C GLU A 90 7.54 -19.25 -10.82
N SER A 91 8.35 -18.89 -9.83
CA SER A 91 9.48 -19.72 -9.38
C SER A 91 9.11 -20.76 -8.33
N LEU A 92 7.92 -20.64 -7.71
CA LEU A 92 7.46 -21.58 -6.69
C LEU A 92 7.57 -23.06 -7.09
N PRO A 93 7.14 -23.51 -8.31
CA PRO A 93 7.21 -24.92 -8.67
C PRO A 93 8.63 -25.53 -8.66
N HIS A 94 9.65 -24.67 -8.77
CA HIS A 94 11.06 -25.09 -8.77
C HIS A 94 11.72 -25.03 -7.39
N LEU A 95 11.13 -24.26 -6.46
CA LEU A 95 11.67 -24.04 -5.11
C LEU A 95 11.01 -24.95 -4.06
N LEU A 96 9.74 -25.31 -4.28
CA LEU A 96 9.00 -26.18 -3.36
C LEU A 96 9.38 -27.65 -3.56
N GLY A 97 9.76 -28.33 -2.48
CA GLY A 97 10.20 -29.72 -2.54
C GLY A 97 10.21 -30.39 -1.15
N PRO A 98 10.78 -31.62 -1.02
CA PRO A 98 10.82 -32.35 0.24
C PRO A 98 11.69 -31.67 1.33
N TRP A 99 12.54 -30.74 0.91
CA TRP A 99 13.35 -29.90 1.81
C TRP A 99 12.54 -28.75 2.43
N THR A 100 11.43 -28.32 1.81
CA THR A 100 10.62 -27.21 2.29
C THR A 100 9.91 -27.60 3.59
N LYS A 101 9.98 -26.73 4.59
CA LYS A 101 9.32 -26.87 5.90
C LYS A 101 8.26 -25.83 6.13
N MET A 102 8.46 -24.62 5.58
CA MET A 102 7.56 -23.50 5.76
C MET A 102 7.44 -22.67 4.48
N VAL A 103 6.21 -22.27 4.16
CA VAL A 103 5.91 -21.27 3.12
C VAL A 103 5.23 -20.09 3.80
N GLY A 104 5.84 -18.91 3.72
CA GLY A 104 5.27 -17.64 4.18
C GLY A 104 4.64 -16.89 3.00
N VAL A 105 3.35 -16.60 3.07
CA VAL A 105 2.60 -15.86 2.06
C VAL A 105 2.21 -14.50 2.60
N SER A 106 2.61 -13.43 1.89
CA SER A 106 2.27 -12.05 2.24
C SER A 106 1.27 -11.48 1.25
N SER A 107 0.23 -10.83 1.75
CA SER A 107 -0.68 -10.02 0.95
C SER A 107 -1.12 -8.76 1.71
N SER A 108 -1.40 -7.69 0.98
CA SER A 108 -2.06 -6.51 1.53
C SER A 108 -3.59 -6.65 1.52
N ASP A 109 -4.12 -7.60 0.73
CA ASP A 109 -5.55 -7.74 0.52
C ASP A 109 -5.91 -9.17 0.09
N PHE A 110 -6.00 -10.10 1.06
CA PHE A 110 -6.27 -11.52 0.82
C PHE A 110 -7.66 -11.79 0.23
N LEU A 111 -8.65 -11.01 0.64
CA LEU A 111 -10.07 -11.25 0.34
C LEU A 111 -10.73 -10.08 -0.40
N GLY A 112 -9.96 -9.17 -0.99
CA GLY A 112 -10.49 -8.03 -1.72
C GLY A 112 -11.22 -7.01 -0.83
N ARG A 113 -10.88 -6.94 0.47
CA ARG A 113 -11.57 -6.11 1.47
C ARG A 113 -10.88 -4.76 1.75
N GLY A 114 -9.88 -4.38 0.98
CA GLY A 114 -9.32 -3.04 1.02
C GLY A 114 -10.32 -2.02 0.46
N MET A 115 -10.41 -0.81 1.05
CA MET A 115 -11.42 0.19 0.67
C MET A 115 -11.40 0.56 -0.82
N SER A 116 -10.23 0.72 -1.43
CA SER A 116 -10.11 0.98 -2.88
C SER A 116 -10.60 -0.22 -3.71
N ASN A 117 -10.33 -1.44 -3.25
CA ASN A 117 -10.67 -2.68 -3.92
C ASN A 117 -12.17 -2.97 -3.84
N THR A 118 -12.79 -2.83 -2.65
CA THR A 118 -14.25 -2.95 -2.49
C THR A 118 -14.98 -1.91 -3.31
N THR A 119 -14.46 -0.68 -3.39
CA THR A 119 -15.01 0.39 -4.24
C THR A 119 -15.00 -0.02 -5.71
N THR A 120 -13.85 -0.48 -6.22
CA THR A 120 -13.72 -0.92 -7.60
C THR A 120 -14.64 -2.10 -7.89
N HIS A 121 -14.61 -3.13 -7.07
CA HIS A 121 -15.44 -4.31 -7.22
C HIS A 121 -16.95 -3.95 -7.25
N SER A 122 -17.38 -3.03 -6.40
CA SER A 122 -18.77 -2.59 -6.30
C SER A 122 -19.31 -1.94 -7.59
N PHE A 123 -18.44 -1.25 -8.37
CA PHE A 123 -18.80 -0.65 -9.66
C PHE A 123 -18.59 -1.58 -10.85
N TRP A 124 -17.51 -2.34 -10.86
CA TRP A 124 -17.10 -3.11 -12.02
C TRP A 124 -17.57 -4.56 -11.98
N GLY A 125 -17.79 -5.12 -10.79
CA GLY A 125 -17.95 -6.55 -10.63
C GLY A 125 -16.71 -7.32 -11.09
N GLY A 126 -16.86 -8.60 -11.35
CA GLY A 126 -15.74 -9.48 -11.64
C GLY A 126 -14.97 -9.82 -10.36
N ARG A 127 -13.82 -10.47 -10.49
CA ARG A 127 -12.93 -10.80 -9.39
C ARG A 127 -11.73 -9.87 -9.42
N LEU A 128 -11.29 -9.35 -8.30
CA LEU A 128 -10.05 -8.58 -8.22
C LEU A 128 -8.85 -9.43 -8.62
N TYR A 129 -7.88 -8.84 -9.31
CA TYR A 129 -6.67 -9.57 -9.69
C TYR A 129 -5.83 -10.00 -8.49
N SER A 130 -5.86 -9.26 -7.38
CA SER A 130 -5.24 -9.69 -6.11
C SER A 130 -5.79 -11.02 -5.63
N GLU A 131 -7.11 -11.19 -5.59
CA GLU A 131 -7.77 -12.45 -5.22
C GLU A 131 -7.56 -13.56 -6.26
N TYR A 132 -7.62 -13.21 -7.55
CA TYR A 132 -7.45 -14.17 -8.63
C TYR A 132 -6.05 -14.80 -8.63
N TRP A 133 -5.01 -13.96 -8.56
CA TRP A 133 -3.62 -14.45 -8.55
C TRP A 133 -3.20 -15.05 -7.22
N LEU A 134 -3.77 -14.58 -6.10
CA LEU A 134 -3.58 -15.25 -4.82
C LEU A 134 -4.11 -16.68 -4.88
N ALA A 135 -5.32 -16.89 -5.40
CA ALA A 135 -5.89 -18.23 -5.49
C ALA A 135 -5.10 -19.16 -6.45
N ASP A 136 -4.62 -18.65 -7.58
CA ASP A 136 -3.77 -19.39 -8.53
C ASP A 136 -2.44 -19.80 -7.86
N MET A 137 -1.82 -18.88 -7.13
CA MET A 137 -0.60 -19.14 -6.36
C MET A 137 -0.85 -20.15 -5.24
N MET A 138 -1.93 -19.99 -4.48
CA MET A 138 -2.29 -20.91 -3.39
C MET A 138 -2.60 -22.32 -3.89
N GLU A 139 -3.18 -22.47 -5.08
CA GLU A 139 -3.38 -23.79 -5.70
C GLU A 139 -2.04 -24.48 -5.99
N THR A 140 -1.03 -23.73 -6.45
CA THR A 140 0.33 -24.25 -6.64
C THR A 140 0.96 -24.69 -5.31
N ILE A 141 0.81 -23.86 -4.27
CA ILE A 141 1.32 -24.16 -2.92
C ILE A 141 0.61 -25.39 -2.34
N ARG A 142 -0.72 -25.49 -2.47
CA ARG A 142 -1.54 -26.58 -1.96
C ARG A 142 -1.10 -27.92 -2.57
N ARG A 143 -0.94 -27.99 -3.90
CA ARG A 143 -0.48 -29.20 -4.59
C ARG A 143 0.92 -29.65 -4.13
N ALA A 144 1.81 -28.69 -3.89
CA ALA A 144 3.14 -28.99 -3.36
C ALA A 144 3.08 -29.46 -1.91
N LYS A 145 2.23 -28.83 -1.07
CA LYS A 145 2.01 -29.18 0.33
C LYS A 145 1.47 -30.62 0.48
N GLU A 146 0.52 -31.02 -0.36
CA GLU A 146 -0.02 -32.40 -0.38
C GLU A 146 1.06 -33.44 -0.65
N ARG A 147 2.10 -33.10 -1.43
CA ARG A 147 3.20 -34.02 -1.76
C ARG A 147 4.32 -34.01 -0.72
N HIS A 148 4.60 -32.88 -0.08
CA HIS A 148 5.82 -32.64 0.69
C HIS A 148 5.59 -32.35 2.17
N GLY A 149 4.37 -31.99 2.59
CA GLY A 149 3.99 -31.88 4.00
C GLY A 149 4.56 -30.69 4.77
N PHE A 150 4.71 -29.53 4.14
CA PHE A 150 5.17 -28.30 4.79
C PHE A 150 4.02 -27.46 5.36
N SER A 151 4.34 -26.54 6.29
CA SER A 151 3.38 -25.59 6.86
C SER A 151 3.26 -24.32 6.01
N VAL A 152 2.05 -23.73 5.96
CA VAL A 152 1.77 -22.49 5.22
C VAL A 152 1.27 -21.40 6.17
N LEU A 153 2.00 -20.28 6.22
CA LEU A 153 1.73 -19.13 7.08
C LEU A 153 1.25 -17.95 6.23
N ALA A 154 0.09 -17.37 6.55
CA ALA A 154 -0.37 -16.10 6.01
C ALA A 154 0.14 -14.93 6.87
N GLY A 155 0.59 -13.83 6.25
CA GLY A 155 1.00 -12.62 6.95
C GLY A 155 0.91 -11.37 6.08
N GLY A 156 1.39 -10.24 6.62
CA GLY A 156 1.35 -8.95 5.95
C GLY A 156 0.13 -8.10 6.31
N ALA A 157 0.02 -6.92 5.70
CA ALA A 157 -0.98 -5.92 6.06
C ALA A 157 -2.45 -6.38 5.91
N GLY A 158 -2.72 -7.38 5.05
CA GLY A 158 -4.04 -7.96 4.84
C GLY A 158 -4.42 -9.09 5.80
N ALA A 159 -3.55 -9.51 6.72
CA ALA A 159 -3.80 -10.67 7.61
C ALA A 159 -5.08 -10.54 8.44
N TRP A 160 -5.46 -9.30 8.83
CA TRP A 160 -6.70 -9.01 9.54
C TRP A 160 -7.96 -9.57 8.84
N GLN A 161 -7.95 -9.67 7.51
CA GLN A 161 -9.08 -10.20 6.74
C GLN A 161 -9.28 -11.70 6.99
N LEU A 162 -8.20 -12.43 7.12
CA LEU A 162 -8.21 -13.87 7.42
C LEU A 162 -8.48 -14.15 8.89
N VAL A 163 -8.05 -13.26 9.78
CA VAL A 163 -8.44 -13.32 11.21
C VAL A 163 -9.95 -13.10 11.36
N ALA A 164 -10.52 -12.19 10.57
CA ALA A 164 -11.96 -11.93 10.56
C ALA A 164 -12.79 -13.05 9.87
N ASP A 165 -12.13 -13.95 9.13
CA ASP A 165 -12.77 -15.03 8.36
C ASP A 165 -11.89 -16.31 8.40
N PRO A 166 -11.81 -17.01 9.56
CA PRO A 166 -10.93 -18.14 9.76
C PRO A 166 -11.27 -19.34 8.86
N ASP A 167 -12.53 -19.52 8.49
CA ASP A 167 -12.94 -20.61 7.61
C ASP A 167 -12.38 -20.37 6.21
N ARG A 168 -12.41 -19.14 5.73
CA ARG A 168 -11.82 -18.79 4.45
C ARG A 168 -10.30 -18.93 4.45
N ALA A 169 -9.63 -18.66 5.59
CA ALA A 169 -8.20 -18.91 5.72
C ALA A 169 -7.86 -20.41 5.54
N LYS A 170 -8.65 -21.30 6.16
CA LYS A 170 -8.49 -22.76 5.99
C LYS A 170 -8.79 -23.23 4.56
N GLU A 171 -9.85 -22.73 3.95
CA GLU A 171 -10.20 -23.03 2.55
C GLU A 171 -9.09 -22.64 1.58
N LEU A 172 -8.40 -21.52 1.83
CA LEU A 172 -7.22 -21.10 1.07
C LEU A 172 -5.98 -21.97 1.33
N GLY A 173 -5.98 -22.82 2.36
CA GLY A 173 -4.90 -23.75 2.67
C GLY A 173 -3.86 -23.23 3.67
N PHE A 174 -4.16 -22.15 4.40
CA PHE A 174 -3.30 -21.65 5.47
C PHE A 174 -3.43 -22.47 6.75
N ASP A 175 -2.28 -22.81 7.36
CA ASP A 175 -2.21 -23.47 8.66
C ASP A 175 -2.20 -22.44 9.80
N CYS A 176 -1.66 -21.25 9.52
CA CYS A 176 -1.54 -20.17 10.50
C CYS A 176 -1.79 -18.81 9.84
N VAL A 177 -2.49 -17.93 10.55
CA VAL A 177 -2.56 -16.51 10.22
C VAL A 177 -1.72 -15.74 11.24
N TYR A 178 -0.71 -15.03 10.77
CA TYR A 178 0.20 -14.22 11.58
C TYR A 178 -0.18 -12.73 11.44
N GLU A 179 -0.63 -12.12 12.51
CA GLU A 179 -0.97 -10.70 12.60
C GLU A 179 0.05 -9.97 13.48
N GLY A 180 0.61 -8.86 12.99
CA GLY A 180 1.59 -8.05 13.72
C GLY A 180 3.00 -8.06 13.10
N HIS A 181 3.97 -7.55 13.85
CA HIS A 181 5.37 -7.44 13.40
C HIS A 181 6.10 -8.77 13.57
N PHE A 182 6.83 -9.19 12.55
CA PHE A 182 7.46 -10.52 12.52
C PHE A 182 8.79 -10.60 13.25
N GLU A 183 9.51 -9.50 13.40
CA GLU A 183 10.93 -9.47 13.77
C GLU A 183 11.23 -10.08 15.14
N GLN A 184 10.31 -9.99 16.09
CA GLN A 184 10.51 -10.49 17.45
C GLN A 184 9.96 -11.90 17.68
N GLU A 185 8.70 -12.11 17.33
CA GLU A 185 7.99 -13.37 17.61
C GLU A 185 8.03 -14.37 16.44
N GLY A 186 8.28 -13.89 15.23
CA GLY A 186 8.32 -14.71 14.03
C GLY A 186 9.50 -15.68 13.96
N PRO A 187 10.75 -15.26 14.23
CA PRO A 187 11.90 -16.16 14.18
C PRO A 187 11.79 -17.37 15.12
N PRO A 188 11.39 -17.25 16.41
CA PRO A 188 11.13 -18.41 17.25
C PRO A 188 10.04 -19.35 16.70
N LEU A 189 8.98 -18.78 16.11
CA LEU A 189 7.92 -19.56 15.47
C LEU A 189 8.46 -20.37 14.28
N ALA A 190 9.24 -19.73 13.42
CA ALA A 190 9.86 -20.40 12.27
C ALA A 190 10.85 -21.49 12.72
N ALA A 191 11.66 -21.25 13.74
CA ALA A 191 12.56 -22.24 14.32
C ALA A 191 11.79 -23.47 14.86
N ALA A 192 10.64 -23.25 15.50
CA ALA A 192 9.76 -24.32 15.96
C ALA A 192 9.23 -25.18 14.81
N VAL A 193 8.84 -24.55 13.68
CA VAL A 193 8.40 -25.27 12.46
C VAL A 193 9.55 -26.08 11.87
N LEU A 194 10.75 -25.51 11.79
CA LEU A 194 11.92 -26.25 11.28
C LEU A 194 12.27 -27.46 12.18
N ALA A 195 11.96 -27.38 13.48
CA ALA A 195 12.09 -28.49 14.44
C ALA A 195 10.89 -29.46 14.40
N GLY A 196 9.97 -29.34 13.43
CA GLY A 196 8.83 -30.23 13.26
C GLY A 196 7.62 -29.96 14.14
N LYS A 197 7.56 -28.80 14.82
CA LYS A 197 6.39 -28.40 15.61
C LYS A 197 5.29 -27.84 14.72
N ALA A 198 4.03 -28.17 15.06
CA ALA A 198 2.86 -27.61 14.38
C ALA A 198 2.69 -26.12 14.66
N LEU A 199 2.17 -25.37 13.67
CA LEU A 199 1.79 -23.97 13.83
C LEU A 199 0.47 -23.85 14.59
N PRO A 200 0.30 -22.84 15.45
CA PRO A 200 -1.01 -22.44 15.95
C PRO A 200 -1.84 -21.86 14.78
N ALA A 201 -3.16 -21.99 14.84
CA ALA A 201 -4.04 -21.47 13.78
C ALA A 201 -3.94 -19.92 13.62
N HIS A 202 -3.66 -19.21 14.73
CA HIS A 202 -3.49 -17.76 14.74
C HIS A 202 -2.39 -17.33 15.71
N VAL A 203 -1.57 -16.40 15.27
CA VAL A 203 -0.58 -15.70 16.11
C VAL A 203 -0.88 -14.21 16.04
N ARG A 204 -1.04 -13.59 17.20
CA ARG A 204 -1.15 -12.14 17.34
C ARG A 204 0.11 -11.61 17.99
N ALA A 205 1.03 -11.15 17.17
CA ALA A 205 2.28 -10.57 17.62
C ALA A 205 2.11 -9.09 18.01
N GLY A 206 2.96 -8.63 18.90
CA GLY A 206 3.04 -7.24 19.31
C GLY A 206 3.76 -6.34 18.29
N SER A 207 3.95 -5.09 18.68
CA SER A 207 4.81 -4.15 17.95
C SER A 207 6.26 -4.41 18.28
N THR A 208 7.11 -4.50 17.27
CA THR A 208 8.56 -4.63 17.44
C THR A 208 9.19 -3.26 17.70
N ALA A 209 10.07 -3.15 18.67
CA ALA A 209 10.88 -1.96 18.90
C ALA A 209 11.80 -1.70 17.69
N CYS A 210 11.94 -0.43 17.30
CA CYS A 210 12.66 -0.08 16.06
C CYS A 210 14.13 -0.53 16.07
N GLU A 211 14.75 -0.63 17.24
CA GLU A 211 16.14 -1.07 17.46
C GLU A 211 16.33 -2.58 17.16
N GLN A 212 15.26 -3.34 17.17
CA GLN A 212 15.27 -4.77 16.85
C GLN A 212 15.11 -5.06 15.36
N ILE A 213 14.69 -4.06 14.59
CA ILE A 213 14.55 -4.17 13.14
C ILE A 213 15.94 -4.18 12.49
N ARG A 214 16.18 -5.10 11.59
CA ARG A 214 17.44 -5.25 10.86
C ARG A 214 17.34 -4.69 9.45
N PRO A 215 18.45 -4.19 8.89
CA PRO A 215 18.49 -3.77 7.50
C PRO A 215 18.06 -4.89 6.55
N ILE A 216 17.42 -4.53 5.45
CA ILE A 216 17.08 -5.50 4.41
C ILE A 216 18.35 -6.04 3.73
N VAL A 217 18.31 -7.32 3.33
CA VAL A 217 19.46 -8.01 2.69
C VAL A 217 19.38 -8.01 1.17
N GLY A 218 18.28 -7.53 0.60
CA GLY A 218 18.08 -7.42 -0.84
C GLY A 218 17.09 -6.32 -1.18
N PRO A 219 17.05 -5.86 -2.45
CA PRO A 219 16.24 -4.71 -2.84
C PRO A 219 14.75 -4.97 -2.70
N SER A 220 14.06 -3.95 -2.24
CA SER A 220 12.59 -3.94 -2.15
C SER A 220 11.96 -3.56 -3.49
N MET A 221 10.71 -3.96 -3.69
CA MET A 221 9.91 -3.55 -4.83
C MET A 221 9.78 -2.01 -4.84
N MET A 222 9.94 -1.39 -6.01
CA MET A 222 9.96 0.07 -6.20
C MET A 222 11.02 0.82 -5.36
N GLY A 223 11.98 0.11 -4.74
CA GLY A 223 12.92 0.71 -3.81
C GLY A 223 12.25 1.22 -2.53
N THR A 224 11.15 0.61 -2.11
CA THR A 224 10.42 1.04 -0.91
C THR A 224 11.30 0.98 0.32
N ILE A 225 11.34 2.07 1.08
CA ILE A 225 12.04 2.21 2.37
C ILE A 225 11.04 2.60 3.45
N GLU A 226 11.19 2.02 4.61
CA GLU A 226 10.32 2.28 5.75
C GLU A 226 10.90 3.41 6.61
N LEU A 227 10.11 4.47 6.83
CA LEU A 227 10.51 5.59 7.70
C LEU A 227 9.88 5.50 9.08
N SER A 228 8.66 4.95 9.15
CA SER A 228 7.90 4.83 10.39
C SER A 228 6.87 3.72 10.29
N ARG A 229 6.44 3.19 11.42
CA ARG A 229 5.36 2.20 11.58
C ARG A 229 4.23 2.76 12.39
N GLY A 230 2.99 2.42 11.99
CA GLY A 230 1.79 2.92 12.64
C GLY A 230 1.56 4.39 12.35
N CYS A 231 0.43 4.91 12.84
CA CYS A 231 0.03 6.30 12.66
C CYS A 231 -0.50 6.92 13.96
N GLY A 232 -1.19 6.11 14.80
CA GLY A 232 -1.70 6.52 16.10
C GLY A 232 -2.86 7.51 16.05
N LYS A 233 -3.50 7.68 14.88
CA LYS A 233 -4.63 8.61 14.72
C LYS A 233 -5.99 8.00 15.11
N GLY A 234 -6.04 6.68 15.37
CA GLY A 234 -7.23 5.98 15.83
C GLY A 234 -8.37 5.90 14.82
N CYS A 235 -8.06 5.98 13.52
CA CYS A 235 -9.07 5.84 12.47
C CYS A 235 -9.65 4.43 12.45
N ARG A 236 -10.97 4.29 12.63
CA ARG A 236 -11.67 3.01 12.77
C ARG A 236 -11.74 2.19 11.47
N PHE A 237 -11.42 2.81 10.36
CA PHE A 237 -11.37 2.21 9.02
C PHE A 237 -9.94 1.86 8.56
N CYS A 238 -8.93 1.99 9.45
CA CYS A 238 -7.52 1.80 9.07
C CYS A 238 -6.77 1.05 10.16
N THR A 239 -6.14 -0.06 9.81
CA THR A 239 -5.33 -0.87 10.75
C THR A 239 -4.11 -0.11 11.26
N ALA A 240 -3.41 0.63 10.39
CA ALA A 240 -2.24 1.43 10.77
C ALA A 240 -2.59 2.55 11.77
N GLY A 241 -3.82 3.10 11.69
CA GLY A 241 -4.32 4.11 12.61
C GLY A 241 -4.42 3.66 14.05
N LEU A 242 -4.60 2.36 14.29
CA LEU A 242 -4.74 1.76 15.61
C LEU A 242 -3.39 1.56 16.34
N HIS A 243 -2.28 1.60 15.63
CA HIS A 243 -0.94 1.43 16.21
C HIS A 243 -0.25 2.77 16.39
N LYS A 244 0.40 2.96 17.57
CA LYS A 244 1.21 4.15 17.84
C LYS A 244 2.28 4.29 16.76
N MET A 245 2.50 5.53 16.28
CA MET A 245 3.58 5.81 15.34
C MET A 245 4.93 5.69 16.04
N THR A 246 5.82 4.92 15.44
CA THR A 246 7.24 4.78 15.81
C THR A 246 8.09 5.07 14.59
N HIS A 247 9.23 5.74 14.82
CA HIS A 247 10.15 6.14 13.75
C HIS A 247 11.35 5.21 13.71
N LEU A 248 11.74 4.78 12.51
CA LEU A 248 12.95 3.99 12.36
C LEU A 248 14.19 4.87 12.56
N PRO A 249 15.26 4.35 13.15
CA PRO A 249 16.55 5.05 13.25
C PRO A 249 17.07 5.44 11.86
N LYS A 250 17.64 6.64 11.74
CA LYS A 250 18.20 7.16 10.49
C LYS A 250 19.20 6.20 9.85
N GLU A 251 20.05 5.58 10.67
CA GLU A 251 21.07 4.63 10.25
C GLU A 251 20.45 3.39 9.58
N LEU A 252 19.34 2.90 10.09
CA LEU A 252 18.59 1.78 9.51
C LEU A 252 17.97 2.17 8.16
N ILE A 253 17.37 3.36 8.10
CA ILE A 253 16.78 3.89 6.86
C ILE A 253 17.87 4.03 5.78
N LEU A 254 19.03 4.58 6.13
CA LEU A 254 20.16 4.74 5.20
C LEU A 254 20.76 3.39 4.77
N ALA A 255 20.79 2.41 5.64
CA ALA A 255 21.23 1.05 5.31
C ALA A 255 20.27 0.40 4.28
N ASP A 256 18.96 0.49 4.50
CA ASP A 256 17.95 0.00 3.55
C ASP A 256 18.02 0.74 2.20
N LEU A 257 18.25 2.05 2.25
CA LEU A 257 18.43 2.88 1.07
C LEU A 257 19.65 2.43 0.26
N ALA A 258 20.78 2.18 0.93
CA ALA A 258 22.02 1.73 0.28
C ALA A 258 21.83 0.40 -0.46
N VAL A 259 21.09 -0.57 0.12
CA VAL A 259 20.75 -1.84 -0.53
C VAL A 259 19.92 -1.63 -1.80
N ASN A 260 18.93 -0.75 -1.75
CA ASN A 260 18.10 -0.43 -2.91
C ASN A 260 18.89 0.25 -4.02
N VAL A 261 19.71 1.26 -3.68
CA VAL A 261 20.54 1.99 -4.64
C VAL A 261 21.62 1.10 -5.26
N ALA A 262 22.26 0.23 -4.49
CA ALA A 262 23.24 -0.74 -4.99
C ALA A 262 22.67 -1.70 -6.04
N SER A 263 21.35 -1.92 -6.05
CA SER A 263 20.66 -2.70 -7.07
C SER A 263 20.45 -1.96 -8.41
N GLY A 264 20.94 -0.72 -8.53
CA GLY A 264 20.80 0.14 -9.71
C GLY A 264 19.51 0.98 -9.71
N ARG A 265 18.80 1.10 -8.60
CA ARG A 265 17.62 1.96 -8.50
C ARG A 265 18.03 3.40 -8.22
N GLY A 266 17.65 4.30 -9.12
CA GLY A 266 17.88 5.75 -8.97
C GLY A 266 16.73 6.50 -8.28
N GLY A 267 15.70 5.79 -7.83
CA GLY A 267 14.56 6.36 -7.10
C GLY A 267 13.99 5.40 -6.08
N VAL A 268 13.43 5.94 -5.01
CA VAL A 268 12.83 5.19 -3.91
C VAL A 268 11.45 5.74 -3.55
N VAL A 269 10.66 4.92 -2.85
CA VAL A 269 9.34 5.27 -2.31
C VAL A 269 9.40 5.19 -0.80
N SER A 270 8.98 6.23 -0.09
CA SER A 270 8.82 6.16 1.36
C SER A 270 7.61 5.27 1.72
N SER A 271 7.74 4.50 2.78
CA SER A 271 6.64 3.84 3.46
C SER A 271 6.49 4.49 4.83
N SER A 272 5.48 5.32 4.97
CA SER A 272 5.10 6.01 6.20
C SER A 272 3.64 6.45 6.08
N GLU A 273 2.85 6.19 7.10
CA GLU A 273 1.44 6.63 7.14
C GLU A 273 1.27 8.15 7.30
N ASP A 274 2.34 8.84 7.68
CA ASP A 274 2.38 10.29 7.78
C ASP A 274 3.84 10.78 7.67
N PHE A 275 4.30 10.95 6.43
CA PHE A 275 5.67 11.32 6.09
C PHE A 275 6.17 12.56 6.85
N PHE A 276 5.35 13.61 6.92
CA PHE A 276 5.72 14.87 7.55
C PHE A 276 5.88 14.77 9.07
N ARG A 277 5.46 13.67 9.68
CA ARG A 277 5.63 13.45 11.13
C ARG A 277 6.90 12.68 11.50
N TYR A 278 7.77 12.37 10.56
CA TYR A 278 9.03 11.71 10.90
C TYR A 278 9.81 12.51 11.98
N GLY A 279 10.27 11.81 13.02
CA GLY A 279 10.96 12.41 14.16
C GLY A 279 10.11 13.26 15.10
N GLY A 280 8.79 13.39 14.81
CA GLY A 280 7.86 14.12 15.64
C GLY A 280 7.34 13.34 16.84
N ALA A 281 6.73 14.02 17.80
CA ALA A 281 6.15 13.44 19.01
C ALA A 281 4.63 13.65 19.06
N GLY A 282 3.88 12.56 19.24
CA GLY A 282 2.41 12.63 19.27
C GLY A 282 1.84 13.22 17.97
N PRO A 283 0.99 14.26 18.01
CA PRO A 283 0.46 14.91 16.81
C PRO A 283 1.42 15.93 16.19
N HIS A 284 2.55 16.22 16.83
CA HIS A 284 3.47 17.29 16.44
C HIS A 284 4.51 16.81 15.44
N VAL A 285 4.90 17.71 14.54
CA VAL A 285 5.96 17.49 13.55
C VAL A 285 7.33 17.93 14.08
N ASN A 286 8.40 17.45 13.43
CA ASN A 286 9.77 17.88 13.72
C ASN A 286 10.49 18.17 12.40
N PHE A 287 10.53 19.43 11.99
CA PHE A 287 11.14 19.85 10.75
C PHE A 287 12.64 19.48 10.68
N GLU A 288 13.38 19.74 11.76
CA GLU A 288 14.83 19.49 11.79
C GLU A 288 15.17 18.01 11.63
N ALA A 289 14.42 17.12 12.28
CA ALA A 289 14.63 15.68 12.12
C ALA A 289 14.30 15.20 10.70
N LEU A 290 13.22 15.70 10.11
CA LEU A 290 12.86 15.36 8.74
C LEU A 290 13.87 15.91 7.74
N ARG A 291 14.34 17.17 7.91
CA ARG A 291 15.36 17.79 7.09
C ARG A 291 16.67 17.00 7.14
N ASP A 292 17.16 16.70 8.34
CA ASP A 292 18.40 15.94 8.54
C ASP A 292 18.35 14.55 7.89
N LEU A 293 17.21 13.86 7.98
CA LEU A 293 16.99 12.60 7.27
C LEU A 293 17.10 12.79 5.75
N LEU A 294 16.39 13.76 5.19
CA LEU A 294 16.35 14.00 3.73
C LEU A 294 17.71 14.44 3.18
N GLU A 295 18.45 15.27 3.90
CA GLU A 295 19.82 15.67 3.55
C GLU A 295 20.76 14.45 3.54
N SER A 296 20.67 13.61 4.58
CA SER A 296 21.43 12.37 4.69
C SER A 296 21.11 11.38 3.56
N MET A 297 19.83 11.24 3.22
CA MET A 297 19.40 10.39 2.10
C MET A 297 19.90 10.93 0.76
N ARG A 298 19.80 12.25 0.54
CA ARG A 298 20.28 12.90 -0.67
C ARG A 298 21.80 12.73 -0.88
N ALA A 299 22.56 12.61 0.19
CA ALA A 299 23.98 12.35 0.15
C ALA A 299 24.34 10.93 -0.34
N VAL A 300 23.37 10.01 -0.39
CA VAL A 300 23.60 8.65 -0.89
C VAL A 300 23.78 8.69 -2.40
N LYS A 301 25.00 8.38 -2.84
CA LYS A 301 25.38 8.42 -4.25
C LYS A 301 24.55 7.45 -5.09
N GLY A 302 23.96 7.94 -6.16
CA GLY A 302 23.14 7.16 -7.08
C GLY A 302 21.63 7.29 -6.84
N LEU A 303 21.20 7.94 -5.76
CA LEU A 303 19.80 8.29 -5.55
C LEU A 303 19.49 9.61 -6.27
N GLY A 304 18.43 9.65 -7.07
CA GLY A 304 18.02 10.82 -7.86
C GLY A 304 16.71 11.48 -7.40
N PHE A 305 15.82 10.71 -6.76
CA PHE A 305 14.57 11.24 -6.20
C PHE A 305 13.96 10.30 -5.15
N MET A 306 13.09 10.85 -4.32
CA MET A 306 12.23 10.09 -3.43
C MET A 306 10.76 10.47 -3.65
N GLN A 307 9.89 9.47 -3.68
CA GLN A 307 8.46 9.62 -3.77
C GLN A 307 7.84 9.46 -2.38
N ILE A 308 6.94 10.38 -2.00
CA ILE A 308 6.18 10.27 -0.76
C ILE A 308 4.98 9.38 -1.01
N ASP A 309 4.63 8.53 -0.01
CA ASP A 309 3.40 7.76 -0.04
C ASP A 309 2.24 8.54 0.61
N HIS A 310 2.20 8.63 1.93
CA HIS A 310 1.10 9.25 2.66
C HIS A 310 1.53 10.42 3.55
N ALA A 311 0.63 11.37 3.73
CA ALA A 311 0.72 12.45 4.69
C ALA A 311 -0.66 12.77 5.29
N ASN A 312 -0.69 13.68 6.25
CA ASN A 312 -1.93 14.15 6.83
C ASN A 312 -2.04 15.67 6.77
N VAL A 313 -3.25 16.16 6.53
CA VAL A 313 -3.58 17.60 6.49
C VAL A 313 -3.08 18.31 7.75
N SER A 314 -3.33 17.77 8.94
CA SER A 314 -2.89 18.36 10.21
C SER A 314 -1.36 18.40 10.37
N SER A 315 -0.63 17.48 9.76
CA SER A 315 0.84 17.47 9.80
C SER A 315 1.41 18.52 8.84
N VAL A 316 0.88 18.60 7.63
CA VAL A 316 1.28 19.61 6.63
C VAL A 316 1.14 21.04 7.18
N LEU A 317 0.04 21.35 7.86
CA LEU A 317 -0.24 22.70 8.36
C LEU A 317 0.59 23.15 9.57
N GLN A 318 1.44 22.28 10.10
CA GLN A 318 2.39 22.64 11.14
C GLN A 318 3.74 23.12 10.59
N PHE A 319 3.94 23.06 9.27
CA PHE A 319 5.13 23.59 8.61
C PHE A 319 4.89 24.99 8.06
N GLU A 320 5.91 25.83 8.16
CA GLU A 320 5.95 27.08 7.43
C GLU A 320 6.08 26.84 5.92
N PRO A 321 5.52 27.70 5.05
CA PRO A 321 5.62 27.53 3.60
C PRO A 321 7.07 27.41 3.08
N ALA A 322 8.02 28.06 3.73
CA ALA A 322 9.45 27.97 3.41
C ALA A 322 10.00 26.58 3.70
N GLN A 323 9.61 25.96 4.81
CA GLN A 323 10.00 24.60 5.17
C GLN A 323 9.44 23.57 4.19
N LEU A 324 8.18 23.72 3.78
CA LEU A 324 7.59 22.83 2.76
C LEU A 324 8.31 22.93 1.41
N ARG A 325 8.67 24.15 0.97
CA ARG A 325 9.48 24.34 -0.24
C ARG A 325 10.86 23.70 -0.13
N GLU A 326 11.49 23.78 1.04
CA GLU A 326 12.78 23.13 1.30
C GLU A 326 12.63 21.59 1.22
N ILE A 327 11.62 21.01 1.86
CA ILE A 327 11.32 19.58 1.78
C ILE A 327 11.10 19.18 0.31
N ALA A 328 10.29 19.92 -0.45
CA ALA A 328 10.07 19.62 -1.87
C ALA A 328 11.36 19.60 -2.68
N ARG A 329 12.28 20.56 -2.41
CA ARG A 329 13.60 20.62 -3.04
C ARG A 329 14.48 19.41 -2.64
N LEU A 330 14.40 18.97 -1.39
CA LEU A 330 15.16 17.82 -0.89
C LEU A 330 14.67 16.48 -1.47
N LEU A 331 13.41 16.39 -1.89
CA LEU A 331 12.83 15.19 -2.49
C LEU A 331 13.14 15.04 -3.99
N GLN A 332 13.53 16.12 -4.66
CA GLN A 332 13.74 16.15 -6.12
C GLN A 332 15.07 16.83 -6.46
N TRP A 333 16.03 16.08 -6.96
CA TRP A 333 17.34 16.67 -7.31
C TRP A 333 17.86 16.31 -8.71
N GLU A 334 17.80 15.06 -9.16
CA GLU A 334 18.27 14.68 -10.50
C GLU A 334 17.14 14.55 -11.52
N ARG A 335 15.95 14.18 -11.07
CA ARG A 335 14.80 13.93 -11.93
C ARG A 335 13.56 14.65 -11.39
N PRO A 336 13.45 15.97 -11.60
CA PRO A 336 12.31 16.71 -11.10
C PRO A 336 11.01 16.23 -11.75
N SER A 337 10.00 16.01 -10.92
CA SER A 337 8.63 15.70 -11.32
C SER A 337 7.80 16.98 -11.33
N GLU A 338 7.00 17.19 -12.36
CA GLU A 338 6.00 18.26 -12.36
C GLU A 338 4.90 17.99 -11.33
N TYR A 339 4.76 16.73 -10.92
CA TYR A 339 3.74 16.23 -10.01
C TYR A 339 4.42 15.50 -8.84
N LEU A 340 5.06 16.26 -7.94
CA LEU A 340 5.51 15.74 -6.66
C LEU A 340 4.28 15.49 -5.80
N TRP A 341 3.64 14.35 -6.02
CA TRP A 341 2.37 14.03 -5.40
C TRP A 341 2.54 13.55 -3.96
N VAL A 342 1.51 13.82 -3.16
CA VAL A 342 1.39 13.38 -1.77
C VAL A 342 -0.06 13.00 -1.49
N ASN A 343 -0.29 11.81 -0.95
CA ASN A 343 -1.62 11.34 -0.58
C ASN A 343 -2.07 11.92 0.76
N LEU A 344 -3.28 12.47 0.80
CA LEU A 344 -3.89 13.05 2.00
C LEU A 344 -5.35 12.59 2.12
N GLY A 345 -5.65 11.84 3.17
CA GLY A 345 -7.03 11.53 3.49
C GLY A 345 -7.76 12.74 4.06
N ILE A 346 -8.80 13.22 3.40
CA ILE A 346 -9.71 14.25 3.95
C ILE A 346 -11.02 13.67 4.44
N GLU A 347 -11.37 12.52 3.98
CA GLU A 347 -12.52 11.65 4.28
C GLU A 347 -13.86 12.35 4.07
N SER A 348 -14.13 13.50 4.70
CA SER A 348 -15.32 14.32 4.59
C SER A 348 -14.98 15.80 4.84
N ALA A 349 -15.79 16.73 4.35
CA ALA A 349 -15.70 18.15 4.72
C ALA A 349 -16.18 18.42 6.16
N ASN A 350 -16.95 17.51 6.77
CA ASN A 350 -17.40 17.65 8.15
C ASN A 350 -16.34 17.13 9.13
N GLY A 351 -15.62 18.04 9.78
CA GLY A 351 -14.59 17.70 10.75
C GLY A 351 -15.10 16.93 11.97
N LYS A 352 -16.34 17.16 12.41
CA LYS A 352 -16.94 16.38 13.51
C LYS A 352 -17.15 14.92 13.10
N LEU A 353 -17.60 14.66 11.87
CA LEU A 353 -17.70 13.32 11.32
C LEU A 353 -16.33 12.64 11.20
N VAL A 354 -15.32 13.38 10.71
CA VAL A 354 -13.93 12.90 10.62
C VAL A 354 -13.38 12.57 12.01
N GLN A 355 -13.58 13.44 13.00
CA GLN A 355 -13.14 13.22 14.38
C GLN A 355 -13.81 12.01 15.04
N ALA A 356 -15.10 11.81 14.79
CA ALA A 356 -15.84 10.65 15.31
C ALA A 356 -15.30 9.31 14.77
N ASN A 357 -14.80 9.30 13.53
CA ASN A 357 -14.25 8.11 12.85
C ASN A 357 -12.72 8.00 12.96
N GLY A 358 -12.01 9.08 13.36
CA GLY A 358 -10.55 9.13 13.50
C GLY A 358 -10.12 10.25 14.44
N PRO A 359 -10.22 10.05 15.78
CA PRO A 359 -10.09 11.13 16.75
C PRO A 359 -8.75 11.87 16.69
N GLY A 360 -7.66 11.21 16.34
CA GLY A 360 -6.34 11.83 16.21
C GLY A 360 -6.06 12.47 14.86
N LYS A 361 -6.98 12.37 13.88
CA LYS A 361 -6.70 12.79 12.51
C LYS A 361 -6.57 14.31 12.36
N ILE A 362 -7.33 15.06 13.14
CA ILE A 362 -7.36 16.53 13.11
C ILE A 362 -6.36 17.14 14.09
N MET A 363 -5.95 16.40 15.12
CA MET A 363 -5.04 16.93 16.13
C MET A 363 -3.72 17.46 15.53
N PRO A 364 -3.19 18.59 16.06
CA PRO A 364 -3.61 19.30 17.28
C PRO A 364 -4.70 20.37 17.07
N PHE A 365 -5.33 20.43 15.92
CA PHE A 365 -6.33 21.43 15.55
C PHE A 365 -7.74 21.05 16.01
N ARG A 366 -8.72 21.92 15.73
CA ARG A 366 -10.12 21.74 16.09
C ARG A 366 -10.92 21.16 14.92
N ALA A 367 -11.93 20.35 15.22
CA ALA A 367 -12.79 19.73 14.21
C ALA A 367 -13.59 20.76 13.39
N GLU A 368 -13.97 21.87 14.00
CA GLU A 368 -14.73 22.96 13.36
C GLU A 368 -13.94 23.60 12.21
N ASP A 369 -12.60 23.61 12.30
CA ASP A 369 -11.71 24.25 11.33
C ASP A 369 -11.35 23.34 10.15
N TRP A 370 -11.76 22.07 10.18
CA TRP A 370 -11.28 21.02 9.26
C TRP A 370 -11.41 21.38 7.78
N GLU A 371 -12.57 21.88 7.35
CA GLU A 371 -12.76 22.27 5.94
C GLU A 371 -11.82 23.40 5.52
N ALA A 372 -11.63 24.40 6.38
CA ALA A 372 -10.68 25.48 6.15
C ALA A 372 -9.23 24.96 6.11
N MET A 373 -8.89 24.03 7.00
CA MET A 373 -7.58 23.35 7.02
C MET A 373 -7.30 22.61 5.73
N VAL A 374 -8.27 21.86 5.19
CA VAL A 374 -8.12 21.17 3.91
C VAL A 374 -7.84 22.14 2.78
N LYS A 375 -8.59 23.25 2.73
CA LYS A 375 -8.38 24.31 1.74
C LYS A 375 -7.00 24.96 1.87
N GLN A 376 -6.57 25.26 3.09
CA GLN A 376 -5.25 25.82 3.36
C GLN A 376 -4.13 24.83 2.99
N ALA A 377 -4.26 23.55 3.37
CA ALA A 377 -3.28 22.52 3.01
C ALA A 377 -3.16 22.34 1.49
N ALA A 378 -4.27 22.33 0.77
CA ALA A 378 -4.26 22.28 -0.70
C ALA A 378 -3.51 23.47 -1.30
N THR A 379 -3.73 24.68 -0.76
CA THR A 379 -3.08 25.90 -1.23
C THR A 379 -1.57 25.90 -0.95
N VAL A 380 -1.17 25.66 0.30
CA VAL A 380 0.24 25.72 0.70
C VAL A 380 1.07 24.60 0.05
N LEU A 381 0.50 23.43 -0.14
CA LEU A 381 1.18 22.33 -0.87
C LEU A 381 1.39 22.70 -2.33
N GLU A 382 0.36 23.19 -3.02
CA GLU A 382 0.48 23.64 -4.43
C GLU A 382 1.54 24.74 -4.57
N GLU A 383 1.54 25.75 -3.71
CA GLU A 383 2.50 26.87 -3.70
C GLU A 383 3.92 26.44 -3.31
N SER A 384 4.06 25.31 -2.63
CA SER A 384 5.34 24.71 -2.23
C SER A 384 5.88 23.68 -3.21
N GLY A 385 5.22 23.48 -4.36
CA GLY A 385 5.67 22.57 -5.41
C GLY A 385 5.16 21.12 -5.29
N PHE A 386 4.26 20.84 -4.34
CA PHE A 386 3.62 19.53 -4.24
C PHE A 386 2.37 19.44 -5.12
N PHE A 387 1.96 18.20 -5.38
CA PHE A 387 0.70 17.88 -6.04
C PHE A 387 -0.18 17.05 -5.09
N PRO A 388 -1.16 17.67 -4.41
CA PRO A 388 -2.04 16.93 -3.50
C PRO A 388 -2.90 15.89 -4.21
N VAL A 389 -2.91 14.67 -3.67
CA VAL A 389 -3.79 13.58 -4.03
C VAL A 389 -4.70 13.32 -2.83
N PHE A 390 -5.93 13.79 -2.91
CA PHE A 390 -6.88 13.65 -1.82
C PHE A 390 -7.68 12.35 -1.93
N SER A 391 -8.12 11.83 -0.79
CA SER A 391 -9.16 10.80 -0.72
C SER A 391 -10.35 11.27 0.11
N VAL A 392 -11.56 10.87 -0.31
CA VAL A 392 -12.79 11.02 0.45
C VAL A 392 -13.42 9.64 0.65
N ILE A 393 -14.04 9.43 1.81
CA ILE A 393 -14.70 8.16 2.13
C ILE A 393 -16.20 8.39 2.13
N LEU A 394 -16.93 7.63 1.30
CA LEU A 394 -18.39 7.63 1.25
C LEU A 394 -18.93 6.52 2.18
N GLY A 395 -19.99 6.83 2.89
CA GLY A 395 -20.64 5.89 3.79
C GLY A 395 -19.94 5.74 5.15
N LEU A 396 -19.21 6.76 5.61
CA LEU A 396 -18.67 6.78 6.97
C LEU A 396 -19.79 6.61 8.00
N PRO A 397 -19.57 5.85 9.08
CA PRO A 397 -20.53 5.78 10.18
C PRO A 397 -20.93 7.16 10.69
N GLY A 398 -22.24 7.46 10.65
CA GLY A 398 -22.80 8.76 11.03
C GLY A 398 -22.89 9.79 9.90
N GLU A 399 -22.53 9.44 8.66
CA GLU A 399 -22.62 10.35 7.50
C GLU A 399 -24.08 10.68 7.17
N THR A 400 -24.38 11.96 7.01
CA THR A 400 -25.69 12.50 6.62
C THR A 400 -25.69 12.99 5.16
N PRO A 401 -26.86 13.22 4.52
CA PRO A 401 -26.91 13.85 3.20
C PRO A 401 -26.25 15.23 3.14
N GLU A 402 -26.35 15.99 4.22
CA GLU A 402 -25.74 17.32 4.37
C GLU A 402 -24.21 17.22 4.35
N ASP A 403 -23.64 16.18 4.98
CA ASP A 403 -22.19 15.91 4.95
C ASP A 403 -21.71 15.61 3.53
N VAL A 404 -22.46 14.80 2.79
CA VAL A 404 -22.18 14.47 1.40
C VAL A 404 -22.21 15.73 0.53
N GLN A 405 -23.25 16.57 0.71
CA GLN A 405 -23.38 17.82 -0.02
C GLN A 405 -22.23 18.79 0.31
N ARG A 406 -21.89 18.95 1.58
CA ARG A 406 -20.75 19.78 2.03
C ARG A 406 -19.43 19.28 1.45
N THR A 407 -19.21 17.97 1.45
CA THR A 407 -18.03 17.35 0.84
C THR A 407 -17.99 17.59 -0.66
N ARG A 408 -19.12 17.54 -1.35
CA ARG A 408 -19.19 17.87 -2.78
C ARG A 408 -18.81 19.34 -3.04
N GLN A 409 -19.26 20.29 -2.22
CA GLN A 409 -18.86 21.70 -2.34
C GLN A 409 -17.35 21.89 -2.16
N LEU A 410 -16.74 21.17 -1.20
CA LEU A 410 -15.29 21.15 -1.03
C LEU A 410 -14.58 20.58 -2.27
N VAL A 411 -15.09 19.48 -2.85
CA VAL A 411 -14.57 18.88 -4.09
C VAL A 411 -14.67 19.86 -5.26
N GLU A 412 -15.76 20.61 -5.39
CA GLU A 412 -15.93 21.66 -6.40
C GLU A 412 -14.90 22.78 -6.22
N TRP A 413 -14.60 23.17 -5.00
CA TRP A 413 -13.53 24.13 -4.71
C TRP A 413 -12.15 23.58 -5.08
N LEU A 414 -11.83 22.33 -4.69
CA LEU A 414 -10.59 21.64 -5.02
C LEU A 414 -10.41 21.41 -6.53
N SER A 415 -11.52 21.35 -7.30
CA SER A 415 -11.48 21.19 -8.76
C SER A 415 -10.73 22.32 -9.48
N ARG A 416 -10.63 23.48 -8.86
CA ARG A 416 -9.92 24.68 -9.37
C ARG A 416 -8.44 24.68 -9.01
N ARG A 417 -7.98 23.72 -8.18
CA ARG A 417 -6.60 23.57 -7.72
C ARG A 417 -5.87 22.45 -8.47
N ARG A 418 -4.56 22.41 -8.40
CA ARG A 418 -3.74 21.32 -8.94
C ARG A 418 -3.80 20.09 -8.02
N SER A 419 -4.91 19.37 -8.05
CA SER A 419 -5.13 18.20 -7.20
C SER A 419 -5.96 17.14 -7.93
N VAL A 420 -5.93 15.90 -7.47
CA VAL A 420 -6.88 14.84 -7.79
C VAL A 420 -7.55 14.35 -6.52
N ILE A 421 -8.74 13.72 -6.66
CA ILE A 421 -9.53 13.30 -5.51
C ILE A 421 -10.06 11.90 -5.78
N PHE A 422 -9.62 10.91 -4.99
CA PHE A 422 -10.10 9.54 -5.09
C PHE A 422 -11.23 9.29 -4.08
N PRO A 423 -12.46 9.10 -4.55
CA PRO A 423 -13.56 8.66 -3.69
C PRO A 423 -13.46 7.15 -3.47
N ILE A 424 -13.52 6.72 -2.21
CA ILE A 424 -13.51 5.33 -1.81
C ILE A 424 -14.68 5.03 -0.89
N PHE A 425 -15.09 3.77 -0.81
CA PHE A 425 -16.19 3.33 0.04
C PHE A 425 -15.67 2.91 1.41
N HIS A 426 -16.43 3.25 2.46
CA HIS A 426 -16.13 2.81 3.80
C HIS A 426 -16.14 1.28 3.89
N GLU A 427 -15.07 0.72 4.42
CA GLU A 427 -14.93 -0.68 4.74
C GLU A 427 -14.44 -0.82 6.18
N PRO A 428 -15.22 -1.42 7.08
CA PRO A 428 -14.79 -1.59 8.46
C PRO A 428 -13.68 -2.65 8.56
N VAL A 429 -12.64 -2.35 9.31
CA VAL A 429 -11.58 -3.32 9.65
C VAL A 429 -11.99 -4.25 10.80
N ASP A 430 -12.98 -3.87 11.59
CA ASP A 430 -13.55 -4.68 12.65
C ASP A 430 -14.56 -5.69 12.10
N ALA A 431 -14.35 -6.99 12.39
CA ALA A 431 -15.20 -8.07 11.94
C ALA A 431 -16.65 -7.94 12.46
N GLN A 432 -16.85 -7.43 13.70
CA GLN A 432 -18.19 -7.24 14.27
C GLN A 432 -18.94 -6.12 13.53
N ALA A 433 -18.28 -5.00 13.24
CA ALA A 433 -18.85 -3.91 12.46
C ALA A 433 -19.25 -4.37 11.06
N ARG A 434 -18.40 -5.20 10.41
CA ARG A 434 -18.71 -5.83 9.13
C ARG A 434 -19.92 -6.75 9.23
N GLY A 435 -20.01 -7.59 10.26
CA GLY A 435 -21.16 -8.47 10.51
C GLY A 435 -22.47 -7.71 10.71
N ARG A 436 -22.42 -6.46 11.21
CA ARG A 436 -23.56 -5.54 11.27
C ARG A 436 -23.89 -4.85 9.95
N GLY A 437 -23.17 -5.14 8.86
CA GLY A 437 -23.39 -4.56 7.54
C GLY A 437 -22.95 -3.09 7.43
N GLU A 438 -21.94 -2.66 8.18
CA GLU A 438 -21.43 -1.29 8.15
C GLU A 438 -20.59 -0.97 6.88
N ALA A 439 -20.21 -1.99 6.08
CA ALA A 439 -19.57 -1.79 4.80
C ALA A 439 -20.49 -1.02 3.82
N PHE A 440 -19.91 -0.05 3.11
CA PHE A 440 -20.63 0.72 2.11
C PHE A 440 -20.37 0.17 0.70
N GLY A 441 -21.35 0.35 -0.19
CA GLY A 441 -21.26 -0.09 -1.57
C GLY A 441 -22.33 0.52 -2.45
N THR A 442 -22.30 0.24 -3.76
CA THR A 442 -23.26 0.80 -4.71
C THR A 442 -24.71 0.41 -4.44
N ALA A 443 -24.96 -0.66 -3.70
CA ALA A 443 -26.33 -1.05 -3.27
C ALA A 443 -26.92 -0.09 -2.22
N ARG A 444 -26.06 0.55 -1.42
CA ARG A 444 -26.47 1.53 -0.38
C ARG A 444 -26.30 2.98 -0.84
N MET A 445 -25.80 3.17 -2.06
CA MET A 445 -25.54 4.49 -2.62
C MET A 445 -26.85 5.23 -2.91
N ARG A 446 -26.92 6.50 -2.51
CA ARG A 446 -27.95 7.45 -2.89
C ARG A 446 -27.51 8.31 -4.09
N GLN A 447 -28.40 9.13 -4.64
CA GLN A 447 -28.10 10.02 -5.75
C GLN A 447 -27.01 11.05 -5.40
N ASP A 448 -27.05 11.62 -4.19
CA ASP A 448 -26.04 12.57 -3.70
C ASP A 448 -24.63 11.96 -3.61
N HIS A 449 -24.53 10.69 -3.17
CA HIS A 449 -23.26 9.94 -3.18
C HIS A 449 -22.73 9.77 -4.61
N LEU A 450 -23.59 9.39 -5.57
CA LEU A 450 -23.18 9.24 -6.97
C LEU A 450 -22.72 10.57 -7.57
N ASP A 451 -23.40 11.66 -7.23
CA ASP A 451 -23.05 12.99 -7.73
C ASP A 451 -21.69 13.45 -7.17
N LEU A 452 -21.41 13.22 -5.86
CA LEU A 452 -20.09 13.44 -5.26
C LEU A 452 -19.02 12.57 -5.95
N TYR A 453 -19.29 11.26 -6.11
CA TYR A 453 -18.37 10.32 -6.73
C TYR A 453 -18.02 10.74 -8.17
N THR A 454 -19.03 11.08 -8.95
CA THR A 454 -18.87 11.56 -10.33
C THR A 454 -18.07 12.87 -10.39
N ALA A 455 -18.32 13.81 -9.48
CA ALA A 455 -17.58 15.07 -9.42
C ALA A 455 -16.07 14.85 -9.19
N CYS A 456 -15.69 13.92 -8.30
CA CYS A 456 -14.30 13.53 -8.11
C CYS A 456 -13.69 12.94 -9.39
N TYR A 457 -14.40 12.02 -10.05
CA TYR A 457 -13.89 11.35 -11.25
C TYR A 457 -13.77 12.29 -12.45
N GLU A 458 -14.63 13.28 -12.61
CA GLU A 458 -14.48 14.28 -13.68
C GLU A 458 -13.23 15.15 -13.51
N ILE A 459 -12.76 15.36 -12.26
CA ILE A 459 -11.46 15.98 -12.00
C ILE A 459 -10.33 15.02 -12.38
N ASN A 460 -10.44 13.76 -11.95
CA ASN A 460 -9.44 12.74 -12.16
C ASN A 460 -9.25 12.43 -13.66
N PHE A 461 -10.32 12.32 -14.43
CA PHE A 461 -10.26 12.08 -15.88
C PHE A 461 -9.45 13.15 -16.64
N ARG A 462 -9.41 14.38 -16.13
CA ARG A 462 -8.63 15.46 -16.74
C ARG A 462 -7.17 15.47 -16.32
N ARG A 463 -6.85 15.03 -15.10
CA ARG A 463 -5.54 15.22 -14.46
C ARG A 463 -4.70 13.98 -14.29
N VAL A 464 -5.33 12.84 -13.96
CA VAL A 464 -4.63 11.58 -13.75
C VAL A 464 -3.80 11.14 -14.96
N PRO A 465 -4.23 11.30 -16.22
CA PRO A 465 -3.39 10.93 -17.36
C PRO A 465 -2.05 11.64 -17.39
N ARG A 466 -2.01 12.94 -17.06
CA ARG A 466 -0.75 13.72 -17.00
C ARG A 466 0.10 13.34 -15.80
N LEU A 467 -0.52 13.17 -14.64
CA LEU A 467 0.12 12.70 -13.40
C LEU A 467 0.80 11.34 -13.63
N TYR A 468 0.10 10.37 -14.23
CA TYR A 468 0.65 9.06 -14.56
C TYR A 468 1.79 9.15 -15.56
N TRP A 469 1.63 9.94 -16.62
CA TRP A 469 2.67 10.13 -17.63
C TRP A 469 3.96 10.66 -17.05
N ASP A 470 3.89 11.70 -16.22
CA ASP A 470 5.06 12.30 -15.58
C ASP A 470 5.70 11.33 -14.56
N ASN A 471 4.90 10.71 -13.70
CA ASN A 471 5.38 9.76 -12.71
C ASN A 471 6.14 8.58 -13.35
N GLN A 472 5.58 8.00 -14.41
CA GLN A 472 6.22 6.93 -15.15
C GLN A 472 7.50 7.40 -15.87
N ARG A 473 7.52 8.64 -16.39
CA ARG A 473 8.69 9.25 -17.00
C ARG A 473 9.85 9.36 -16.01
N VAL A 474 9.58 9.92 -14.84
CA VAL A 474 10.58 10.08 -13.75
C VAL A 474 11.06 8.72 -13.26
N GLY A 475 10.19 7.73 -13.15
CA GLY A 475 10.51 6.35 -12.77
C GLY A 475 11.26 5.55 -13.83
N GLY A 476 11.49 6.12 -15.03
CA GLY A 476 12.23 5.44 -16.11
C GLY A 476 11.43 4.35 -16.83
N VAL A 477 10.11 4.44 -16.82
CA VAL A 477 9.23 3.53 -17.57
C VAL A 477 9.38 3.81 -19.07
N SER A 478 9.51 2.76 -19.89
CA SER A 478 9.71 2.88 -21.33
C SER A 478 8.58 3.63 -22.02
N LEU A 479 8.87 4.36 -23.10
CA LEU A 479 7.89 5.12 -23.86
C LEU A 479 6.75 4.24 -24.38
N ALA A 480 7.05 3.04 -24.86
CA ALA A 480 6.05 2.09 -25.35
C ALA A 480 5.05 1.70 -24.25
N LYS A 481 5.54 1.40 -23.03
CA LYS A 481 4.66 1.07 -21.90
C LYS A 481 3.82 2.29 -21.49
N ARG A 482 4.40 3.50 -21.45
CA ARG A 482 3.68 4.73 -21.13
C ARG A 482 2.53 5.00 -22.12
N LEU A 483 2.78 4.84 -23.42
CA LEU A 483 1.73 5.00 -24.45
C LEU A 483 0.62 3.95 -24.31
N ALA A 484 0.97 2.68 -24.07
CA ALA A 484 0.00 1.62 -23.84
C ALA A 484 -0.89 1.91 -22.61
N VAL A 485 -0.31 2.35 -21.50
CA VAL A 485 -1.04 2.73 -20.28
C VAL A 485 -1.98 3.93 -20.55
N GLN A 486 -1.56 4.92 -21.34
CA GLN A 486 -2.43 6.04 -21.71
C GLN A 486 -3.64 5.60 -22.54
N LEU A 487 -3.45 4.71 -23.51
CA LEU A 487 -4.55 4.16 -24.31
C LEU A 487 -5.54 3.36 -23.45
N LEU A 488 -5.03 2.56 -22.52
CA LEU A 488 -5.85 1.84 -21.55
C LEU A 488 -6.63 2.81 -20.66
N GLY A 489 -6.00 3.87 -20.18
CA GLY A 489 -6.66 4.90 -19.38
C GLY A 489 -7.81 5.59 -20.13
N LEU A 490 -7.68 5.85 -21.41
CA LEU A 490 -8.77 6.40 -22.23
C LEU A 490 -9.96 5.43 -22.33
N ALA A 491 -9.70 4.14 -22.54
CA ALA A 491 -10.74 3.11 -22.54
C ALA A 491 -11.42 3.00 -21.17
N GLU A 492 -10.66 3.09 -20.10
CA GLU A 492 -11.15 3.04 -18.72
C GLU A 492 -12.06 4.25 -18.42
N VAL A 493 -11.68 5.47 -18.82
CA VAL A 493 -12.52 6.68 -18.68
C VAL A 493 -13.89 6.48 -19.35
N HIS A 494 -13.90 5.94 -20.57
CA HIS A 494 -15.15 5.65 -21.28
C HIS A 494 -16.01 4.64 -20.51
N ALA A 495 -15.40 3.59 -20.02
CA ALA A 495 -16.07 2.53 -19.27
C ALA A 495 -16.62 3.05 -17.92
N TRP A 496 -15.89 3.92 -17.21
CA TRP A 496 -16.36 4.58 -15.99
C TRP A 496 -17.61 5.45 -16.25
N ARG A 497 -17.59 6.28 -17.29
CA ARG A 497 -18.76 7.08 -17.65
C ARG A 497 -20.00 6.22 -17.94
N LYS A 498 -19.81 5.08 -18.58
CA LYS A 498 -20.85 4.09 -18.83
C LYS A 498 -21.41 3.48 -17.54
N ASN A 499 -20.53 3.16 -16.59
CA ASN A 499 -20.91 2.65 -15.27
C ASN A 499 -21.69 3.68 -14.46
N PHE A 500 -21.27 4.95 -14.45
CA PHE A 500 -22.01 6.02 -13.78
C PHE A 500 -23.40 6.22 -14.37
N ALA A 501 -23.53 6.17 -15.69
CA ALA A 501 -24.83 6.26 -16.35
C ALA A 501 -25.78 5.10 -15.97
N ARG A 502 -25.25 3.87 -15.89
CA ARG A 502 -26.02 2.69 -15.44
C ARG A 502 -26.44 2.82 -13.98
N THR A 503 -25.52 3.21 -13.10
CA THR A 503 -25.81 3.40 -11.67
C THR A 503 -26.87 4.48 -11.47
N ARG A 504 -26.77 5.60 -12.20
CA ARG A 504 -27.78 6.67 -12.15
C ARG A 504 -29.18 6.21 -12.58
N LYS A 505 -29.27 5.36 -13.62
CA LYS A 505 -30.57 4.77 -14.01
C LYS A 505 -31.15 3.89 -12.93
N ARG A 506 -30.32 3.05 -12.29
CA ARG A 506 -30.74 2.16 -11.18
C ARG A 506 -31.24 2.94 -9.96
N LEU A 507 -30.59 4.07 -9.63
CA LEU A 507 -30.99 4.88 -8.47
C LEU A 507 -32.28 5.69 -8.70
N LYS A 508 -32.73 5.85 -9.96
CA LYS A 508 -33.98 6.51 -10.32
C LYS A 508 -35.17 5.55 -10.47
N ALA A 509 -34.86 4.25 -10.63
CA ALA A 509 -35.87 3.17 -10.70
C ALA A 509 -36.27 2.69 -9.33
#